data_7cea0b323f6f424d4e77ab32c53f7be1
#
_entry.id   7cea0b323f6f424d4e77ab32c53f7be1
#
_cell.length_a   1.000
_cell.length_b   1.000
_cell.length_c   1.000
_cell.angle_alpha   90.00
_cell.angle_beta   90.00
_cell.angle_gamma   90.00
#
_symmetry.space_group_name_H-M   'P 1'
#
loop_
_entity.id
_entity.type
_entity.pdbx_description
1 polymer ?
#
loop_
_entity_poly.entity_id
_entity_poly.type
_entity_poly.pdbx_seq_one_letter_code
_entity_poly.pdbx_strand_id
1 'polypeptide(L)'
;MKKTLKFLADLKANSNQSWFLDNIGDYERSRSEIEDLAYVILTQLSITDTKLNPEIDVARFVSTLINLRPKKPIAYFDFFDVSISPVSNDGNEPAYVLHIEPNDQSYISIKYEPDVFGLQVMRNYISKNAALFENLLQDCFSSGYVLEESSMLPSLPKGYPIGTPGASFIRLRKYELRSPVDLLKNRDELLQDILITFQAALPFVQFLRNGLGL
;
A
#
# COMPACT_ATOMS: atom_id res chain seq x y z
N MET A 1 -7.84 -2.42 17.35
CA MET A 1 -8.47 -1.96 16.07
C MET A 1 -9.99 -1.70 16.13
N LYS A 2 -10.81 -2.38 16.99
CA LYS A 2 -12.29 -2.19 17.02
C LYS A 2 -12.74 -0.73 17.20
N LYS A 3 -12.08 0.02 18.09
CA LYS A 3 -12.43 1.44 18.35
C LYS A 3 -12.07 2.32 17.16
N THR A 4 -10.92 2.09 16.54
CA THR A 4 -10.46 2.78 15.34
C THR A 4 -11.41 2.56 14.16
N LEU A 5 -11.81 1.29 13.90
CA LEU A 5 -12.79 0.98 12.83
C LEU A 5 -14.15 1.62 13.11
N LYS A 6 -14.61 1.64 14.40
CA LYS A 6 -15.83 2.34 14.75
C LYS A 6 -15.74 3.84 14.50
N PHE A 7 -14.64 4.48 14.92
CA PHE A 7 -14.41 5.91 14.67
C PHE A 7 -14.44 6.24 13.17
N LEU A 8 -13.79 5.42 12.32
CA LEU A 8 -13.79 5.62 10.87
C LEU A 8 -15.20 5.44 10.26
N ALA A 9 -15.99 4.48 10.74
CA ALA A 9 -17.38 4.30 10.31
C ALA A 9 -18.25 5.49 10.72
N ASP A 10 -18.08 5.99 11.94
CA ASP A 10 -18.80 7.18 12.42
C ASP A 10 -18.38 8.44 11.64
N LEU A 11 -17.09 8.59 11.30
CA LEU A 11 -16.58 9.68 10.46
C LEU A 11 -17.17 9.63 9.05
N LYS A 12 -17.28 8.44 8.46
CA LYS A 12 -17.93 8.25 7.14
C LYS A 12 -19.37 8.76 7.14
N ALA A 13 -20.10 8.47 8.21
CA ALA A 13 -21.50 8.91 8.37
C ALA A 13 -21.63 10.41 8.67
N ASN A 14 -20.59 11.04 9.23
CA ASN A 14 -20.62 12.41 9.77
C ASN A 14 -19.47 13.28 9.21
N SER A 15 -19.13 13.15 7.93
CA SER A 15 -17.95 13.78 7.32
C SER A 15 -18.06 15.32 7.25
N ASN A 16 -17.97 15.99 8.42
CA ASN A 16 -17.94 17.45 8.55
C ASN A 16 -17.00 17.90 9.67
N GLN A 17 -16.57 19.17 9.60
CA GLN A 17 -15.56 19.71 10.50
C GLN A 17 -16.02 19.76 11.98
N SER A 18 -17.27 20.11 12.25
CA SER A 18 -17.78 20.19 13.62
C SER A 18 -17.69 18.82 14.29
N TRP A 19 -18.25 17.80 13.64
CA TRP A 19 -18.21 16.44 14.16
C TRP A 19 -16.76 15.95 14.37
N PHE A 20 -15.86 16.22 13.42
CA PHE A 20 -14.44 15.82 13.55
C PHE A 20 -13.78 16.47 14.78
N LEU A 21 -14.00 17.77 14.99
CA LEU A 21 -13.46 18.49 16.14
C LEU A 21 -14.03 17.99 17.48
N ASP A 22 -15.32 17.67 17.51
CA ASP A 22 -15.98 17.10 18.69
C ASP A 22 -15.45 15.69 19.03
N ASN A 23 -14.88 14.98 18.04
CA ASN A 23 -14.34 13.63 18.17
C ASN A 23 -12.80 13.56 17.98
N ILE A 24 -12.10 14.69 18.15
CA ILE A 24 -10.63 14.77 17.94
C ILE A 24 -9.86 13.79 18.83
N GLY A 25 -10.32 13.55 20.06
CA GLY A 25 -9.69 12.59 20.96
C GLY A 25 -9.82 11.13 20.51
N ASP A 26 -10.86 10.79 19.74
CA ASP A 26 -11.00 9.47 19.12
C ASP A 26 -10.05 9.32 17.91
N TYR A 27 -9.88 10.39 17.14
CA TYR A 27 -8.87 10.46 16.07
C TYR A 27 -7.46 10.26 16.62
N GLU A 28 -7.07 11.02 17.68
CA GLU A 28 -5.72 10.91 18.26
C GLU A 28 -5.43 9.52 18.80
N ARG A 29 -6.41 8.91 19.49
CA ARG A 29 -6.28 7.52 19.98
C ARG A 29 -6.15 6.50 18.83
N SER A 30 -6.95 6.68 17.79
CA SER A 30 -6.90 5.80 16.60
C SER A 30 -5.56 5.91 15.90
N ARG A 31 -5.05 7.13 15.74
CA ARG A 31 -3.75 7.39 15.13
C ARG A 31 -2.62 6.76 15.95
N SER A 32 -2.61 6.93 17.26
CA SER A 32 -1.62 6.32 18.14
C SER A 32 -1.66 4.78 18.07
N GLU A 33 -2.86 4.15 18.06
CA GLU A 33 -3.00 2.70 17.90
C GLU A 33 -2.38 2.20 16.58
N ILE A 34 -2.54 2.98 15.51
CA ILE A 34 -1.99 2.66 14.17
C ILE A 34 -0.48 2.88 14.12
N GLU A 35 0.03 3.95 14.72
CA GLU A 35 1.47 4.23 14.81
C GLU A 35 2.20 3.14 15.62
N ASP A 36 1.62 2.68 16.72
CA ASP A 36 2.15 1.56 17.51
C ASP A 36 2.20 0.25 16.68
N LEU A 37 1.16 -0.02 15.88
CA LEU A 37 1.15 -1.17 14.98
C LEU A 37 2.20 -1.03 13.87
N ALA A 38 2.28 0.14 13.24
CA ALA A 38 3.25 0.46 12.19
C ALA A 38 4.70 0.31 12.67
N TYR A 39 4.98 0.73 13.89
CA TYR A 39 6.31 0.58 14.50
C TYR A 39 6.70 -0.90 14.63
N VAL A 40 5.81 -1.74 15.12
CA VAL A 40 6.09 -3.17 15.25
C VAL A 40 6.25 -3.83 13.88
N ILE A 41 5.40 -3.48 12.91
CA ILE A 41 5.51 -3.98 11.53
C ILE A 41 6.86 -3.58 10.92
N LEU A 42 7.23 -2.30 10.98
CA LEU A 42 8.50 -1.80 10.44
C LEU A 42 9.70 -2.52 11.07
N THR A 43 9.73 -2.63 12.40
CA THR A 43 10.80 -3.29 13.14
C THR A 43 10.96 -4.76 12.71
N GLN A 44 9.86 -5.49 12.57
CA GLN A 44 9.91 -6.90 12.18
C GLN A 44 10.23 -7.08 10.69
N LEU A 45 9.69 -6.25 9.81
CA LEU A 45 9.99 -6.31 8.38
C LEU A 45 11.44 -5.96 8.09
N SER A 46 12.06 -5.02 8.82
CA SER A 46 13.47 -4.63 8.61
C SER A 46 14.46 -5.76 8.86
N ILE A 47 14.07 -6.84 9.56
CA ILE A 47 14.89 -8.04 9.75
C ILE A 47 15.04 -8.81 8.43
N THR A 48 14.00 -8.86 7.61
CA THR A 48 13.98 -9.60 6.33
C THR A 48 14.22 -8.70 5.13
N ASP A 49 13.71 -7.46 5.16
CA ASP A 49 13.96 -6.44 4.17
C ASP A 49 14.94 -5.39 4.69
N THR A 50 16.23 -5.65 4.51
CA THR A 50 17.34 -4.82 5.02
C THR A 50 17.43 -3.43 4.39
N LYS A 51 16.60 -3.13 3.38
CA LYS A 51 16.46 -1.77 2.83
C LYS A 51 15.62 -0.86 3.73
N LEU A 52 14.77 -1.43 4.60
CA LEU A 52 13.98 -0.67 5.56
C LEU A 52 14.84 -0.23 6.74
N ASN A 53 14.70 1.02 7.15
CA ASN A 53 15.37 1.55 8.32
C ASN A 53 14.39 1.60 9.51
N PRO A 54 14.58 0.76 10.57
CA PRO A 54 13.68 0.73 11.72
C PRO A 54 13.75 1.99 12.61
N GLU A 55 14.75 2.84 12.42
CA GLU A 55 14.91 4.10 13.20
C GLU A 55 14.08 5.27 12.61
N ILE A 56 13.41 5.07 11.49
CA ILE A 56 12.56 6.13 10.91
C ILE A 56 11.32 6.32 11.79
N ASP A 57 10.96 7.58 12.02
CA ASP A 57 9.70 7.94 12.67
C ASP A 57 8.50 7.42 11.89
N VAL A 58 7.79 6.47 12.47
CA VAL A 58 6.64 5.78 11.83
C VAL A 58 5.46 6.72 11.56
N ALA A 59 5.35 7.84 12.27
CA ALA A 59 4.31 8.84 12.01
C ALA A 59 4.34 9.37 10.56
N ARG A 60 5.50 9.28 9.89
CA ARG A 60 5.67 9.63 8.48
C ARG A 60 5.00 8.65 7.52
N PHE A 61 4.78 7.42 7.93
CA PHE A 61 4.16 6.37 7.13
C PHE A 61 2.65 6.31 7.29
N VAL A 62 2.09 6.97 8.31
CA VAL A 62 0.65 6.99 8.60
C VAL A 62 0.01 8.19 7.91
N SER A 63 -0.99 7.93 7.05
CA SER A 63 -1.72 8.97 6.35
C SER A 63 -2.50 9.90 7.31
N THR A 64 -2.80 11.11 6.85
CA THR A 64 -3.76 12.00 7.53
C THR A 64 -5.18 11.73 7.03
N LEU A 65 -6.18 11.89 7.89
CA LEU A 65 -7.58 11.81 7.50
C LEU A 65 -8.09 13.10 6.85
N ILE A 66 -7.33 14.21 6.95
CA ILE A 66 -7.76 15.50 6.43
C ILE A 66 -7.38 15.62 4.95
N ASN A 67 -8.38 15.72 4.09
CA ASN A 67 -8.19 15.97 2.66
C ASN A 67 -8.21 17.47 2.38
N LEU A 68 -7.04 18.10 2.41
CA LEU A 68 -6.87 19.52 2.14
C LEU A 68 -6.83 19.76 0.61
N ARG A 69 -8.00 19.89 -0.03
CA ARG A 69 -8.09 20.31 -1.42
C ARG A 69 -8.32 21.83 -1.49
N PRO A 70 -7.45 22.59 -2.18
CA PRO A 70 -7.68 24.02 -2.38
C PRO A 70 -9.07 24.29 -2.98
N LYS A 71 -9.80 25.28 -2.43
CA LYS A 71 -11.13 25.75 -2.91
C LYS A 71 -12.30 24.75 -2.75
N LYS A 72 -12.17 23.68 -1.94
CA LYS A 72 -13.27 22.78 -1.60
C LYS A 72 -13.48 22.78 -0.09
N PRO A 73 -14.70 22.46 0.41
CA PRO A 73 -14.90 22.18 1.82
C PRO A 73 -13.91 21.12 2.31
N ILE A 74 -13.48 21.23 3.58
CA ILE A 74 -12.65 20.20 4.21
C ILE A 74 -13.40 18.88 4.12
N ALA A 75 -12.79 17.89 3.47
CA ALA A 75 -13.29 16.54 3.42
C ALA A 75 -12.38 15.65 4.27
N TYR A 76 -12.95 14.62 4.84
CA TYR A 76 -12.22 13.64 5.64
C TYR A 76 -12.20 12.31 4.90
N PHE A 77 -11.04 11.65 4.92
CA PHE A 77 -10.95 10.25 4.52
C PHE A 77 -11.48 9.39 5.66
N ASP A 78 -12.21 8.35 5.33
CA ASP A 78 -12.76 7.35 6.25
C ASP A 78 -11.87 6.11 6.35
N PHE A 79 -10.57 6.27 6.05
CA PHE A 79 -9.55 5.23 6.13
C PHE A 79 -8.19 5.80 6.54
N PHE A 80 -7.33 4.95 7.07
CA PHE A 80 -5.90 5.21 7.21
C PHE A 80 -5.10 4.29 6.29
N ASP A 81 -4.01 4.82 5.73
CA ASP A 81 -2.96 4.04 5.11
C ASP A 81 -1.69 4.11 5.96
N VAL A 82 -1.09 2.94 6.22
CA VAL A 82 0.29 2.83 6.70
C VAL A 82 1.12 2.38 5.50
N SER A 83 2.01 3.27 5.00
CA SER A 83 2.77 3.04 3.77
C SER A 83 4.26 3.02 4.06
N ILE A 84 4.84 1.83 4.26
CA ILE A 84 6.23 1.61 4.66
C ILE A 84 7.11 1.43 3.41
N SER A 85 8.08 2.31 3.22
CA SER A 85 9.08 2.28 2.15
C SER A 85 10.46 2.70 2.68
N PRO A 86 11.59 2.42 1.95
CA PRO A 86 12.93 2.72 2.44
C PRO A 86 13.20 4.21 2.70
N VAL A 87 12.71 5.12 1.86
CA VAL A 87 13.08 6.53 1.89
C VAL A 87 11.91 7.47 2.08
N SER A 88 10.81 7.30 1.34
CA SER A 88 9.72 8.28 1.33
C SER A 88 8.36 7.67 1.00
N ASN A 89 7.29 8.40 1.38
CA ASN A 89 5.89 8.06 1.05
C ASN A 89 5.40 8.76 -0.23
N ASP A 90 6.29 9.21 -1.11
CA ASP A 90 5.92 9.97 -2.30
C ASP A 90 5.46 9.11 -3.49
N GLY A 91 5.40 7.79 -3.32
CA GLY A 91 4.97 6.84 -4.35
C GLY A 91 6.07 6.46 -5.35
N ASN A 92 7.26 7.05 -5.26
CA ASN A 92 8.37 6.80 -6.19
C ASN A 92 9.09 5.48 -5.90
N GLU A 93 8.78 4.82 -4.80
CA GLU A 93 9.34 3.53 -4.41
C GLU A 93 8.23 2.51 -4.10
N PRO A 94 8.49 1.21 -4.31
CA PRO A 94 7.59 0.17 -3.86
C PRO A 94 7.43 0.19 -2.34
N ALA A 95 6.18 0.21 -1.87
CA ALA A 95 5.82 0.28 -0.46
C ALA A 95 4.99 -0.92 -0.02
N TYR A 96 5.15 -1.30 1.24
CA TYR A 96 4.25 -2.18 1.98
C TYR A 96 3.14 -1.31 2.56
N VAL A 97 1.89 -1.60 2.20
CA VAL A 97 0.75 -0.79 2.62
C VAL A 97 -0.23 -1.63 3.42
N LEU A 98 -0.60 -1.12 4.61
CA LEU A 98 -1.75 -1.59 5.36
C LEU A 98 -2.85 -0.54 5.23
N HIS A 99 -3.91 -0.87 4.50
CA HIS A 99 -5.10 -0.05 4.36
C HIS A 99 -6.12 -0.43 5.43
N ILE A 100 -6.55 0.54 6.20
CA ILE A 100 -7.43 0.37 7.36
C ILE A 100 -8.73 1.13 7.08
N GLU A 101 -9.78 0.41 6.69
CA GLU A 101 -11.10 0.95 6.38
C GLU A 101 -12.18 0.08 7.06
N PRO A 102 -13.30 0.66 7.55
CA PRO A 102 -14.39 -0.11 8.15
C PRO A 102 -15.12 -0.99 7.12
N ASN A 103 -16.00 -1.88 7.61
CA ASN A 103 -16.87 -2.74 6.80
C ASN A 103 -16.13 -3.76 5.91
N ASP A 104 -15.10 -4.40 6.45
CA ASP A 104 -14.30 -5.44 5.80
C ASP A 104 -13.62 -4.99 4.50
N GLN A 105 -13.36 -3.67 4.37
CA GLN A 105 -12.66 -3.08 3.22
C GLN A 105 -11.14 -2.98 3.44
N SER A 106 -10.65 -3.42 4.61
CA SER A 106 -9.22 -3.37 4.94
C SER A 106 -8.44 -4.41 4.15
N TYR A 107 -7.24 -4.03 3.71
CA TYR A 107 -6.35 -4.93 2.97
C TYR A 107 -4.88 -4.62 3.22
N ILE A 108 -4.05 -5.59 2.93
CA ILE A 108 -2.60 -5.47 2.81
C ILE A 108 -2.28 -5.31 1.34
N SER A 109 -1.36 -4.41 0.98
CA SER A 109 -0.89 -4.34 -0.40
C SER A 109 0.62 -4.10 -0.51
N ILE A 110 1.17 -4.53 -1.64
CA ILE A 110 2.41 -4.01 -2.18
C ILE A 110 2.04 -3.03 -3.27
N LYS A 111 2.46 -1.78 -3.12
CA LYS A 111 2.05 -0.70 -4.03
C LYS A 111 3.27 0.04 -4.58
N TYR A 112 3.29 0.20 -5.90
CA TYR A 112 4.18 1.09 -6.60
C TYR A 112 3.38 1.92 -7.61
N GLU A 113 3.33 3.23 -7.39
CA GLU A 113 2.59 4.19 -8.22
C GLU A 113 3.58 5.20 -8.82
N PRO A 114 4.28 4.80 -9.90
CA PRO A 114 5.35 5.59 -10.47
C PRO A 114 4.87 6.88 -11.14
N ASP A 115 5.75 7.86 -11.21
CA ASP A 115 5.63 8.95 -12.16
C ASP A 115 5.81 8.45 -13.61
N VAL A 116 5.73 9.36 -14.58
CA VAL A 116 5.84 9.01 -16.00
C VAL A 116 7.18 8.37 -16.33
N PHE A 117 8.27 8.85 -15.72
CA PHE A 117 9.62 8.34 -15.96
C PHE A 117 9.79 6.95 -15.33
N GLY A 118 9.45 6.80 -14.05
CA GLY A 118 9.51 5.51 -13.35
C GLY A 118 8.63 4.44 -14.02
N LEU A 119 7.46 4.84 -14.54
CA LEU A 119 6.60 3.93 -15.29
C LEU A 119 7.26 3.42 -16.57
N GLN A 120 7.96 4.29 -17.31
CA GLN A 120 8.69 3.89 -18.52
C GLN A 120 9.86 2.97 -18.20
N VAL A 121 10.61 3.26 -17.12
CA VAL A 121 11.72 2.42 -16.64
C VAL A 121 11.21 1.03 -16.27
N MET A 122 10.13 0.97 -15.49
CA MET A 122 9.54 -0.30 -15.04
C MET A 122 9.01 -1.14 -16.21
N ARG A 123 8.32 -0.54 -17.18
CA ARG A 123 7.83 -1.22 -18.37
C ARG A 123 8.96 -1.84 -19.20
N ASN A 124 10.06 -1.10 -19.36
CA ASN A 124 11.26 -1.61 -20.06
C ASN A 124 11.89 -2.78 -19.28
N TYR A 125 11.91 -2.70 -17.95
CA TYR A 125 12.44 -3.77 -17.11
C TYR A 125 11.56 -5.03 -17.19
N ILE A 126 10.25 -4.89 -17.09
CA ILE A 126 9.29 -5.99 -17.21
C ILE A 126 9.40 -6.65 -18.61
N SER A 127 9.49 -5.88 -19.70
CA SER A 127 9.59 -6.45 -21.04
C SER A 127 10.82 -7.32 -21.23
N LYS A 128 11.92 -7.04 -20.52
CA LYS A 128 13.16 -7.81 -20.55
C LYS A 128 13.15 -9.02 -19.60
N ASN A 129 12.29 -8.98 -18.58
CA ASN A 129 12.24 -9.97 -17.50
C ASN A 129 10.81 -10.53 -17.31
N ALA A 130 10.03 -10.64 -18.39
CA ALA A 130 8.60 -10.94 -18.34
C ALA A 130 8.30 -12.29 -17.65
N ALA A 131 9.07 -13.34 -17.97
CA ALA A 131 8.87 -14.65 -17.34
C ALA A 131 9.14 -14.62 -15.82
N LEU A 132 10.17 -13.89 -15.37
CA LEU A 132 10.43 -13.72 -13.94
C LEU A 132 9.30 -12.95 -13.27
N PHE A 133 8.82 -11.86 -13.89
CA PHE A 133 7.71 -11.08 -13.36
C PHE A 133 6.43 -11.92 -13.22
N GLU A 134 6.10 -12.73 -14.24
CA GLU A 134 4.98 -13.66 -14.21
C GLU A 134 5.09 -14.68 -13.07
N ASN A 135 6.26 -15.31 -12.91
CA ASN A 135 6.48 -16.29 -11.84
C ASN A 135 6.30 -15.64 -10.44
N LEU A 136 6.86 -14.44 -10.22
CA LEU A 136 6.71 -13.72 -8.96
C LEU A 136 5.24 -13.35 -8.68
N LEU A 137 4.46 -13.00 -9.71
CA LEU A 137 3.03 -12.79 -9.56
C LEU A 137 2.29 -14.07 -9.18
N GLN A 138 2.62 -15.21 -9.79
CA GLN A 138 2.01 -16.50 -9.43
C GLN A 138 2.31 -16.91 -7.98
N ASP A 139 3.53 -16.66 -7.50
CA ASP A 139 3.89 -16.88 -6.10
C ASP A 139 3.06 -15.98 -5.15
N CYS A 140 2.89 -14.71 -5.51
CA CYS A 140 2.02 -13.79 -4.78
C CYS A 140 0.55 -14.24 -4.80
N PHE A 141 0.02 -14.67 -5.95
CA PHE A 141 -1.36 -15.18 -6.06
C PHE A 141 -1.56 -16.43 -5.22
N SER A 142 -0.59 -17.33 -5.18
CA SER A 142 -0.59 -18.52 -4.34
C SER A 142 -0.59 -18.17 -2.84
N SER A 143 -0.12 -16.98 -2.49
CA SER A 143 -0.12 -16.42 -1.13
C SER A 143 -1.34 -15.54 -0.83
N GLY A 144 -2.38 -15.55 -1.68
CA GLY A 144 -3.64 -14.84 -1.47
C GLY A 144 -3.69 -13.41 -1.97
N TYR A 145 -2.69 -12.96 -2.72
CA TYR A 145 -2.74 -11.65 -3.39
C TYR A 145 -3.57 -11.67 -4.67
N VAL A 146 -4.11 -10.52 -5.02
CA VAL A 146 -4.79 -10.25 -6.29
C VAL A 146 -4.18 -9.00 -6.92
N LEU A 147 -3.95 -9.01 -8.22
CA LEU A 147 -3.46 -7.86 -8.97
C LEU A 147 -4.58 -6.82 -9.17
N GLU A 148 -4.31 -5.56 -8.83
CA GLU A 148 -5.22 -4.44 -9.05
C GLU A 148 -5.09 -3.91 -10.49
N GLU A 149 -6.12 -4.10 -11.30
CA GLU A 149 -6.10 -3.78 -12.74
C GLU A 149 -6.94 -2.53 -13.11
N SER A 150 -7.55 -1.84 -12.14
CA SER A 150 -8.46 -0.71 -12.40
C SER A 150 -7.83 0.43 -13.20
N SER A 151 -6.50 0.56 -13.17
CA SER A 151 -5.75 1.58 -13.91
C SER A 151 -5.12 1.09 -15.22
N MET A 152 -5.45 -0.13 -15.68
CA MET A 152 -4.87 -0.72 -16.88
C MET A 152 -5.28 0.07 -18.15
N LEU A 153 -4.30 0.30 -19.03
CA LEU A 153 -4.54 0.89 -20.35
C LEU A 153 -5.32 -0.08 -21.26
N PRO A 154 -6.23 0.41 -22.11
CA PRO A 154 -6.95 -0.44 -23.06
C PRO A 154 -6.06 -1.06 -24.13
N SER A 155 -4.90 -0.44 -24.43
CA SER A 155 -3.92 -0.89 -25.42
C SER A 155 -2.49 -0.70 -24.93
N LEU A 156 -1.55 -1.34 -25.62
CA LEU A 156 -0.12 -1.14 -25.34
C LEU A 156 0.27 0.32 -25.56
N PRO A 157 1.10 0.89 -24.67
CA PRO A 157 1.63 2.23 -24.87
C PRO A 157 2.58 2.29 -26.07
N LYS A 158 2.76 3.51 -26.62
CA LYS A 158 3.65 3.75 -27.74
C LYS A 158 5.08 3.24 -27.43
N GLY A 159 5.68 2.56 -28.38
CA GLY A 159 7.03 1.99 -28.26
C GLY A 159 7.04 0.50 -27.90
N TYR A 160 5.88 -0.11 -27.63
CA TYR A 160 5.76 -1.55 -27.39
C TYR A 160 4.92 -2.20 -28.50
N PRO A 161 5.54 -2.96 -29.41
CA PRO A 161 4.82 -3.65 -30.49
C PRO A 161 3.95 -4.80 -29.97
N ILE A 162 3.00 -5.24 -30.78
CA ILE A 162 2.21 -6.45 -30.51
C ILE A 162 3.18 -7.63 -30.38
N GLY A 163 2.98 -8.45 -29.34
CA GLY A 163 3.86 -9.57 -29.01
C GLY A 163 5.03 -9.21 -28.08
N THR A 164 5.12 -7.97 -27.58
CA THR A 164 6.11 -7.64 -26.54
C THR A 164 5.91 -8.55 -25.31
N PRO A 165 6.97 -9.22 -24.81
CA PRO A 165 6.87 -10.00 -23.58
C PRO A 165 6.34 -9.17 -22.41
N GLY A 166 5.44 -9.72 -21.60
CA GLY A 166 4.82 -9.00 -20.50
C GLY A 166 3.80 -7.92 -20.91
N ALA A 167 3.25 -7.99 -22.11
CA ALA A 167 2.34 -7.00 -22.71
C ALA A 167 1.16 -6.62 -21.78
N SER A 168 0.57 -7.57 -21.06
CA SER A 168 -0.50 -7.32 -20.09
C SER A 168 -0.03 -6.41 -18.97
N PHE A 169 1.16 -6.61 -18.43
CA PHE A 169 1.71 -5.86 -17.30
C PHE A 169 2.28 -4.49 -17.72
N ILE A 170 2.74 -4.36 -18.97
CA ILE A 170 3.18 -3.08 -19.57
C ILE A 170 2.00 -2.09 -19.69
N ARG A 171 0.76 -2.59 -19.77
CA ARG A 171 -0.46 -1.77 -19.79
C ARG A 171 -0.82 -1.19 -18.41
N LEU A 172 -0.28 -1.71 -17.32
CA LEU A 172 -0.52 -1.15 -15.99
C LEU A 172 0.05 0.26 -15.87
N ARG A 173 -0.63 1.11 -15.10
CA ARG A 173 -0.17 2.46 -14.72
C ARG A 173 0.39 2.49 -13.31
N LYS A 174 0.01 1.52 -12.49
CA LYS A 174 0.53 1.23 -11.15
C LYS A 174 0.67 -0.28 -10.99
N TYR A 175 1.54 -0.69 -10.13
CA TYR A 175 1.77 -2.08 -9.79
C TYR A 175 1.32 -2.27 -8.35
N GLU A 176 0.14 -2.85 -8.16
CA GLU A 176 -0.46 -3.03 -6.85
C GLU A 176 -1.03 -4.44 -6.71
N LEU A 177 -0.56 -5.14 -5.69
CA LEU A 177 -1.06 -6.45 -5.26
C LEU A 177 -1.80 -6.28 -3.95
N ARG A 178 -3.03 -6.76 -3.82
CA ARG A 178 -3.87 -6.66 -2.63
C ARG A 178 -4.19 -8.03 -2.06
N SER A 179 -4.21 -8.12 -0.73
CA SER A 179 -4.69 -9.28 0.03
C SER A 179 -5.60 -8.79 1.16
N PRO A 180 -6.81 -9.36 1.37
CA PRO A 180 -7.69 -8.93 2.44
C PRO A 180 -7.06 -9.22 3.80
N VAL A 181 -7.41 -8.41 4.81
CA VAL A 181 -6.96 -8.58 6.19
C VAL A 181 -8.11 -8.40 7.17
N ASP A 182 -8.21 -9.29 8.15
CA ASP A 182 -9.17 -9.16 9.25
C ASP A 182 -8.53 -8.41 10.43
N LEU A 183 -8.86 -7.12 10.57
CA LEU A 183 -8.39 -6.27 11.64
C LEU A 183 -9.06 -6.54 13.00
N LEU A 184 -10.05 -7.43 13.07
CA LEU A 184 -10.75 -7.78 14.31
C LEU A 184 -10.12 -8.93 15.08
N LYS A 185 -9.12 -9.61 14.48
CA LYS A 185 -8.29 -10.62 15.14
C LYS A 185 -7.61 -10.05 16.39
N ASN A 186 -7.17 -10.91 17.30
CA ASN A 186 -6.29 -10.44 18.37
C ASN A 186 -4.98 -9.88 17.80
N ARG A 187 -4.26 -9.07 18.61
CA ARG A 187 -3.11 -8.31 18.14
C ARG A 187 -1.99 -9.19 17.59
N ASP A 188 -1.70 -10.30 18.25
CA ASP A 188 -0.58 -11.17 17.87
C ASP A 188 -0.88 -11.93 16.57
N GLU A 189 -2.10 -12.46 16.43
CA GLU A 189 -2.57 -13.10 15.20
C GLU A 189 -2.60 -12.11 14.02
N LEU A 190 -3.12 -10.90 14.24
CA LEU A 190 -3.14 -9.84 13.24
C LEU A 190 -1.73 -9.48 12.77
N LEU A 191 -0.80 -9.27 13.71
CA LEU A 191 0.57 -8.94 13.39
C LEU A 191 1.24 -10.07 12.61
N GLN A 192 1.03 -11.32 13.02
CA GLN A 192 1.57 -12.49 12.33
C GLN A 192 1.04 -12.58 10.90
N ASP A 193 -0.27 -12.42 10.68
CA ASP A 193 -0.87 -12.43 9.35
C ASP A 193 -0.27 -11.34 8.45
N ILE A 194 -0.15 -10.11 8.97
CA ILE A 194 0.44 -8.99 8.23
C ILE A 194 1.87 -9.29 7.82
N LEU A 195 2.70 -9.77 8.75
CA LEU A 195 4.11 -10.06 8.50
C LEU A 195 4.31 -11.20 7.50
N ILE A 196 3.58 -12.31 7.65
CA ILE A 196 3.62 -13.44 6.71
C ILE A 196 3.22 -12.98 5.31
N THR A 197 2.14 -12.19 5.21
CA THR A 197 1.66 -11.68 3.93
C THR A 197 2.69 -10.77 3.28
N PHE A 198 3.26 -9.80 3.99
CA PHE A 198 4.30 -8.93 3.44
C PHE A 198 5.58 -9.68 3.06
N GLN A 199 6.01 -10.66 3.88
CA GLN A 199 7.20 -11.47 3.59
C GLN A 199 7.03 -12.32 2.34
N ALA A 200 5.84 -12.87 2.09
CA ALA A 200 5.55 -13.63 0.88
C ALA A 200 5.73 -12.79 -0.40
N ALA A 201 5.49 -11.48 -0.33
CA ALA A 201 5.65 -10.57 -1.47
C ALA A 201 7.04 -9.90 -1.55
N LEU A 202 7.96 -10.17 -0.62
CA LEU A 202 9.29 -9.56 -0.64
C LEU A 202 10.05 -9.77 -1.97
N PRO A 203 10.05 -10.96 -2.61
CA PRO A 203 10.71 -11.13 -3.91
C PRO A 203 10.11 -10.23 -5.00
N PHE A 204 8.80 -9.98 -4.98
CA PHE A 204 8.14 -9.05 -5.90
C PHE A 204 8.55 -7.59 -5.62
N VAL A 205 8.64 -7.18 -4.34
CA VAL A 205 9.15 -5.85 -3.95
C VAL A 205 10.59 -5.67 -4.45
N GLN A 206 11.44 -6.68 -4.26
CA GLN A 206 12.83 -6.67 -4.73
C GLN A 206 12.93 -6.56 -6.26
N PHE A 207 12.06 -7.26 -6.99
CA PHE A 207 11.97 -7.12 -8.45
C PHE A 207 11.66 -5.68 -8.87
N LEU A 208 10.67 -5.04 -8.23
CA LEU A 208 10.32 -3.66 -8.53
C LEU A 208 11.47 -2.70 -8.22
N ARG A 209 12.14 -2.86 -7.07
CA ARG A 209 13.31 -2.04 -6.70
C ARG A 209 14.47 -2.23 -7.67
N ASN A 210 14.78 -3.46 -8.05
CA ASN A 210 15.83 -3.75 -9.03
C ASN A 210 15.57 -3.08 -10.39
N GLY A 211 14.29 -3.04 -10.81
CA GLY A 211 13.89 -2.32 -12.02
C GLY A 211 14.13 -0.82 -11.96
N LEU A 212 14.16 -0.25 -10.75
CA LEU A 212 14.42 1.17 -10.49
C LEU A 212 15.90 1.47 -10.21
N GLY A 213 16.73 0.45 -10.02
CA GLY A 213 18.14 0.59 -9.63
C GLY A 213 18.34 0.95 -8.15
N LEU A 214 17.38 0.58 -7.27
CA LEU A 214 17.37 0.83 -5.82
C LEU A 214 17.99 -0.30 -5.02
#